data_f40cd737b282c22bb3a6c76d736c0fe8
#
_entry.id   f40cd737b282c22bb3a6c76d736c0fe8
#
_cell.length_a   1.000
_cell.length_b   1.000
_cell.length_c   1.000
_cell.angle_alpha   90.00
_cell.angle_beta   90.00
_cell.angle_gamma   90.00
#
_symmetry.space_group_name_H-M   'P 1'
#
loop_
_entity.id
_entity.type
_entity.pdbx_description
1 polymer ?
#
loop_
_entity_poly.entity_id
_entity_poly.type
_entity_poly.pdbx_seq_one_letter_code
_entity_poly.pdbx_strand_id
1 'polypeptide(L)'
;MKIGFLMREREFWELLEEVFGREFGRSIAKDQELQKLNGMSAREAIDAGIEPRIVWNILCDHMNIPDSKRWGKDHNAPPMPAK
;
A
#
# COMPACT_ATOMS: atom_id res chain seq x y z
N MET A 1 -18.12 9.32 7.85
CA MET A 1 -17.75 9.10 7.72
C MET A 1 -17.32 8.45 7.38
N LYS A 2 -16.94 8.32 7.27
CA LYS A 2 -16.39 7.94 6.87
C LYS A 2 -15.97 7.23 6.53
N ILE A 3 -15.68 7.15 6.40
CA ILE A 3 -15.35 6.59 6.15
C ILE A 3 -14.91 5.87 5.62
N GLY A 4 -14.84 5.90 5.42
CA GLY A 4 -14.25 4.99 5.18
C GLY A 4 -13.31 4.63 4.23
N PHE A 5 -12.22 4.69 4.51
CA PHE A 5 -11.25 4.27 3.75
C PHE A 5 -10.49 3.24 4.40
N LEU A 6 -11.08 2.27 5.08
CA LEU A 6 -10.39 1.18 5.59
C LEU A 6 -9.97 0.35 4.44
N MET A 7 -8.72 0.16 4.20
CA MET A 7 -8.21 -0.75 3.20
C MET A 7 -8.21 -2.14 3.77
N ARG A 8 -8.76 -3.08 3.06
CA ARG A 8 -8.70 -4.45 3.51
C ARG A 8 -7.43 -5.08 2.98
N GLU A 9 -7.02 -6.17 3.60
CA GLU A 9 -5.81 -6.85 3.19
C GLU A 9 -5.86 -7.22 1.71
N ARG A 10 -7.00 -7.68 1.25
CA ARG A 10 -7.18 -8.02 -0.14
C ARG A 10 -6.92 -6.82 -1.05
N GLU A 11 -7.42 -5.65 -0.65
CA GLU A 11 -7.21 -4.45 -1.44
C GLU A 11 -5.74 -4.06 -1.47
N PHE A 12 -5.04 -4.27 -0.37
CA PHE A 12 -3.61 -4.01 -0.32
C PHE A 12 -2.90 -4.83 -1.41
N TRP A 13 -3.19 -6.12 -1.48
CA TRP A 13 -2.52 -6.97 -2.45
C TRP A 13 -2.92 -6.64 -3.88
N GLU A 14 -4.16 -6.25 -4.09
CA GLU A 14 -4.61 -5.83 -5.42
C GLU A 14 -3.91 -4.55 -5.86
N LEU A 15 -3.82 -3.58 -4.98
CA LEU A 15 -3.13 -2.35 -5.29
C LEU A 15 -1.64 -2.59 -5.53
N LEU A 16 -1.07 -3.46 -4.75
CA LEU A 16 0.33 -3.79 -4.90
C LEU A 16 0.59 -4.31 -6.32
N GLU A 17 -0.26 -5.19 -6.80
CA GLU A 17 -0.11 -5.72 -8.14
C GLU A 17 -0.37 -4.67 -9.19
N GLU A 18 -1.32 -3.81 -8.95
CA GLU A 18 -1.66 -2.78 -9.90
C GLU A 18 -0.59 -1.71 -10.03
N VAL A 19 -0.04 -1.29 -8.92
CA VAL A 19 0.94 -0.21 -8.92
C VAL A 19 2.34 -0.69 -9.28
N PHE A 20 2.73 -1.84 -8.80
CA PHE A 20 4.09 -2.35 -8.98
C PHE A 20 4.19 -3.50 -9.97
N GLY A 21 3.09 -4.08 -10.34
CA GLY A 21 3.10 -5.29 -11.15
C GLY A 21 3.06 -6.51 -10.27
N ARG A 22 2.60 -7.61 -10.81
CA ARG A 22 2.33 -8.79 -10.02
C ARG A 22 3.56 -9.35 -9.35
N GLU A 23 4.58 -9.65 -10.13
CA GLU A 23 5.76 -10.30 -9.56
C GLU A 23 6.61 -9.33 -8.78
N PHE A 24 6.82 -8.16 -9.34
CA PHE A 24 7.64 -7.17 -8.70
C PHE A 24 7.00 -6.70 -7.39
N GLY A 25 5.69 -6.53 -7.41
CA GLY A 25 4.98 -6.11 -6.21
C GLY A 25 5.13 -7.11 -5.08
N ARG A 26 4.97 -8.37 -5.40
CA ARG A 26 5.10 -9.40 -4.37
C ARG A 26 6.51 -9.45 -3.80
N SER A 27 7.48 -9.27 -4.66
CA SER A 27 8.86 -9.25 -4.23
C SER A 27 9.13 -8.09 -3.29
N ILE A 28 8.64 -6.92 -3.65
CA ILE A 28 8.79 -5.74 -2.82
C ILE A 28 8.15 -5.96 -1.46
N ALA A 29 6.95 -6.47 -1.44
CA ALA A 29 6.23 -6.65 -0.17
C ALA A 29 6.93 -7.65 0.73
N LYS A 30 7.62 -8.59 0.15
CA LYS A 30 8.24 -9.63 0.92
C LYS A 30 9.65 -9.27 1.31
N ASP A 31 10.37 -8.58 0.45
CA ASP A 31 11.81 -8.39 0.63
C ASP A 31 12.23 -7.03 1.19
N GLN A 32 11.45 -5.99 0.96
CA GLN A 32 11.87 -4.67 1.40
C GLN A 32 11.60 -4.48 2.88
N GLU A 33 12.63 -4.17 3.61
CA GLU A 33 12.49 -3.89 5.04
C GLU A 33 12.19 -2.43 5.22
N LEU A 34 11.15 -2.14 5.97
CA LEU A 34 10.68 -0.77 6.11
C LEU A 34 11.02 -0.25 7.50
N GLN A 35 11.85 0.75 7.54
CA GLN A 35 12.29 1.29 8.83
C GLN A 35 11.13 1.74 9.69
N LYS A 36 10.13 2.34 9.07
CA LYS A 36 8.99 2.81 9.84
C LYS A 36 8.16 1.67 10.41
N LEU A 37 8.45 0.46 10.00
CA LEU A 37 7.78 -0.71 10.53
C LEU A 37 8.77 -1.58 11.30
N ASN A 38 9.74 -0.94 11.90
CA ASN A 38 10.76 -1.62 12.71
C ASN A 38 11.51 -2.68 11.92
N GLY A 39 11.70 -2.43 10.64
CA GLY A 39 12.45 -3.35 9.80
C GLY A 39 11.63 -4.49 9.22
N MET A 40 10.35 -4.52 9.52
CA MET A 40 9.51 -5.56 8.94
C MET A 40 9.22 -5.26 7.47
N SER A 41 9.02 -6.32 6.70
CA SER A 41 8.55 -6.14 5.35
C SER A 41 7.05 -5.82 5.39
N ALA A 42 6.51 -5.37 4.30
CA ALA A 42 5.08 -5.09 4.24
C ALA A 42 4.28 -6.34 4.57
N ARG A 43 4.69 -7.48 4.05
CA ARG A 43 4.00 -8.72 4.32
C ARG A 43 4.03 -9.07 5.80
N GLU A 44 5.17 -8.92 6.41
CA GLU A 44 5.28 -9.20 7.84
C GLU A 44 4.41 -8.27 8.66
N ALA A 45 4.35 -7.01 8.26
CA ALA A 45 3.53 -6.05 8.99
C ALA A 45 2.04 -6.39 8.87
N ILE A 46 1.61 -6.77 7.71
CA ILE A 46 0.22 -7.17 7.53
C ILE A 46 -0.09 -8.41 8.37
N ASP A 47 0.81 -9.36 8.36
CA ASP A 47 0.62 -10.57 9.16
C ASP A 47 0.62 -10.27 10.65
N ALA A 48 1.31 -9.24 11.04
CA ALA A 48 1.36 -8.84 12.45
C ALA A 48 0.14 -8.03 12.88
N GLY A 49 -0.75 -7.75 11.96
CA GLY A 49 -1.98 -7.04 12.31
C GLY A 49 -1.93 -5.54 12.13
N ILE A 50 -0.90 -5.02 11.50
CA ILE A 50 -0.85 -3.59 11.25
C ILE A 50 -1.82 -3.29 10.11
N GLU A 51 -2.53 -2.18 10.21
CA GLU A 51 -3.53 -1.84 9.24
C GLU A 51 -2.95 -1.76 7.84
N PRO A 52 -3.57 -2.43 6.87
CA PRO A 52 -3.05 -2.42 5.51
C PRO A 52 -2.85 -1.03 4.91
N ARG A 53 -3.73 -0.10 5.24
CA ARG A 53 -3.59 1.26 4.73
C ARG A 53 -2.31 1.91 5.21
N ILE A 54 -1.97 1.69 6.47
CA ILE A 54 -0.75 2.24 7.01
C ILE A 54 0.46 1.60 6.34
N VAL A 55 0.42 0.29 6.19
CA VAL A 55 1.50 -0.43 5.53
C VAL A 55 1.64 0.05 4.09
N TRP A 56 0.53 0.26 3.41
CA TRP A 56 0.54 0.71 2.02
C TRP A 56 1.21 2.07 1.88
N ASN A 57 0.83 3.00 2.74
CA ASN A 57 1.42 4.32 2.67
C ASN A 57 2.91 4.30 2.98
N ILE A 58 3.32 3.52 3.96
CA ILE A 58 4.73 3.42 4.30
C ILE A 58 5.51 2.81 3.13
N LEU A 59 4.95 1.77 2.51
CA LEU A 59 5.61 1.14 1.39
C LEU A 59 5.72 2.09 0.21
N CYS A 60 4.66 2.81 -0.10
CA CYS A 60 4.69 3.75 -1.19
C CYS A 60 5.66 4.88 -0.94
N ASP A 61 5.74 5.35 0.30
CA ASP A 61 6.72 6.37 0.65
C ASP A 61 8.13 5.85 0.44
N HIS A 62 8.37 4.63 0.86
CA HIS A 62 9.68 4.01 0.72
C HIS A 62 10.06 3.88 -0.75
N MET A 63 9.10 3.58 -1.60
CA MET A 63 9.35 3.37 -3.01
C MET A 63 9.17 4.65 -3.83
N ASN A 64 8.90 5.76 -3.16
CA ASN A 64 8.73 7.07 -3.80
C ASN A 64 7.59 7.11 -4.81
N ILE A 65 6.49 6.48 -4.47
CA ILE A 65 5.31 6.50 -5.33
C ILE A 65 4.48 7.74 -4.98
N PRO A 66 4.22 8.61 -5.93
CA PRO A 66 3.43 9.79 -5.63
C PRO A 66 1.99 9.44 -5.31
N ASP A 67 1.35 10.31 -4.54
CA ASP A 67 -0.03 10.06 -4.14
C ASP A 67 -0.93 9.80 -5.31
N SER A 68 -0.71 10.47 -6.41
CA SER A 68 -1.58 10.33 -7.56
C SER A 68 -1.54 8.94 -8.16
N LYS A 69 -0.53 8.15 -7.83
CA LYS A 69 -0.40 6.82 -8.40
C LYS A 69 -0.60 5.71 -7.40
N ARG A 70 -0.84 6.05 -6.14
CA ARG A 70 -0.94 5.02 -5.12
C ARG A 70 -2.21 4.22 -5.17
N TRP A 71 -3.26 4.81 -5.71
CA TRP A 71 -4.57 4.20 -5.58
C TRP A 71 -5.04 3.48 -6.83
N GLY A 72 -4.21 3.38 -7.81
CA GLY A 72 -4.56 2.66 -9.02
C GLY A 72 -5.56 3.41 -9.84
N LYS A 73 -5.76 3.00 -11.07
CA LYS A 73 -6.63 3.77 -11.88
C LYS A 73 -8.06 3.43 -11.70
N ASP A 74 -8.39 2.25 -11.25
CA ASP A 74 -9.78 1.95 -11.06
C ASP A 74 -10.25 2.18 -9.69
N HIS A 75 -9.40 2.62 -8.80
CA HIS A 75 -9.80 2.83 -7.47
C HIS A 75 -10.52 4.10 -7.41
N ASN A 76 -11.72 4.10 -7.08
CA ASN A 76 -12.41 5.30 -7.00
C ASN A 76 -12.04 6.08 -5.89
N ALA A 77 -10.84 6.31 -5.74
CA ALA A 77 -10.38 7.15 -4.72
C ALA A 77 -11.04 8.42 -4.87
N PRO A 78 -11.35 9.02 -3.88
CA PRO A 78 -11.94 10.26 -3.93
C PRO A 78 -11.04 11.12 -4.62
N PRO A 79 -11.56 11.88 -5.31
CA PRO A 79 -10.80 12.71 -6.01
C PRO A 79 -10.03 13.46 -5.13
N MET A 80 -9.04 13.43 -5.30
CA MET A 80 -8.28 14.11 -4.69
C MET A 80 -8.44 15.27 -5.10
N PRO A 81 -8.70 15.92 -4.53
CA PRO A 81 -8.83 17.15 -4.90
C PRO A 81 -7.72 17.59 -5.54
N ALA A 82 -7.51 17.56 -6.01
CA ALA A 82 -6.62 17.85 -6.45
C ALA A 82 -6.28 18.39 -6.72
N LYS A 83 -6.30 18.36 -6.80
CA LYS A 83 -5.92 18.63 -7.11
C LYS A 83 -5.98 19.02 -7.30
#